data_8e45031176f34afad3179746da017567
#
_entry.id   8e45031176f34afad3179746da017567
#
_cell.length_a   1.000
_cell.length_b   1.000
_cell.length_c   1.000
_cell.angle_alpha   90.00
_cell.angle_beta   90.00
_cell.angle_gamma   90.00
#
_symmetry.space_group_name_H-M   'P 1'
#
loop_
_entity.id
_entity.type
_entity.pdbx_description
1 polymer ?
#
loop_
_entity_poly.entity_id
_entity_poly.type
_entity_poly.pdbx_seq_one_letter_code
_entity_poly.pdbx_strand_id
1 'polypeptide(L)'
;FVWKKATAQKTEKLLKKIHDELPAKLKEVGIRFHVPEKIAVRQLKKLWKRIHARIKADGIELVSGKGKRKTRLQRLSEWGDQCLAKLKQYTNDIHICGNRNSFSKTDHDATFMHMKEDYMRNGQLKPGYNVNVATCSDFIIGSYISSDRNDVHISLQIPCSSY
;
A
#
# COMPACT_ATOMS: atom_id res chain seq x y z
N PHE A 1 2.36 8.78 -5.52
CA PHE A 1 2.27 7.55 -6.36
C PHE A 1 2.65 6.32 -5.57
N VAL A 2 1.97 5.22 -5.84
CA VAL A 2 2.35 3.89 -5.37
C VAL A 2 2.65 3.03 -6.59
N TRP A 3 3.87 2.54 -6.69
CA TRP A 3 4.31 1.64 -7.76
C TRP A 3 4.34 0.21 -7.27
N LYS A 4 3.67 -0.71 -7.94
CA LYS A 4 3.57 -2.13 -7.57
C LYS A 4 4.95 -2.78 -7.38
N LYS A 5 5.86 -2.64 -8.37
CA LYS A 5 7.23 -3.18 -8.31
C LYS A 5 8.03 -2.63 -7.13
N ALA A 6 7.99 -1.31 -6.92
CA ALA A 6 8.70 -0.67 -5.82
C ALA A 6 8.12 -1.09 -4.45
N THR A 7 6.80 -1.27 -4.34
CA THR A 7 6.15 -1.72 -3.10
C THR A 7 6.49 -3.19 -2.81
N ALA A 8 6.52 -4.06 -3.83
CA ALA A 8 6.96 -5.45 -3.69
C ALA A 8 8.41 -5.51 -3.18
N GLN A 9 9.34 -4.75 -3.78
CA GLN A 9 10.72 -4.66 -3.31
C GLN A 9 10.84 -4.14 -1.87
N LYS A 10 10.02 -3.16 -1.46
CA LYS A 10 9.97 -2.68 -0.07
C LYS A 10 9.48 -3.77 0.88
N THR A 11 8.51 -4.57 0.45
CA THR A 11 8.00 -5.70 1.23
C THR A 11 9.08 -6.75 1.45
N GLU A 12 9.81 -7.14 0.41
CA GLU A 12 10.93 -8.09 0.49
C GLU A 12 12.04 -7.57 1.41
N LYS A 13 12.46 -6.32 1.23
CA LYS A 13 13.47 -5.68 2.09
C LYS A 13 13.03 -5.66 3.56
N LEU A 14 11.76 -5.37 3.82
CA LEU A 14 11.23 -5.36 5.19
C LEU A 14 11.18 -6.77 5.78
N LEU A 15 10.77 -7.78 5.03
CA LEU A 15 10.78 -9.17 5.49
C LEU A 15 12.21 -9.66 5.78
N LYS A 16 13.17 -9.33 4.92
CA LYS A 16 14.59 -9.63 5.16
C LYS A 16 15.10 -8.95 6.42
N LYS A 17 14.82 -7.67 6.61
CA LYS A 17 15.18 -6.94 7.83
C LYS A 17 14.59 -7.58 9.09
N ILE A 18 13.31 -8.00 9.02
CA ILE A 18 12.66 -8.70 10.15
C ILE A 18 13.37 -10.02 10.40
N HIS A 19 13.68 -10.78 9.37
CA HIS A 19 14.38 -12.07 9.50
C HIS A 19 15.75 -11.91 10.18
N ASP A 20 16.51 -10.88 9.82
CA ASP A 20 17.86 -10.65 10.32
C ASP A 20 17.86 -10.11 11.76
N GLU A 21 16.96 -9.17 12.10
CA GLU A 21 16.94 -8.50 13.40
C GLU A 21 16.12 -9.25 14.47
N LEU A 22 15.10 -10.00 14.08
CA LEU A 22 14.15 -10.65 15.01
C LEU A 22 14.82 -11.62 15.97
N PRO A 23 15.74 -12.50 15.55
CA PRO A 23 16.37 -13.47 16.46
C PRO A 23 17.15 -12.79 17.60
N ALA A 24 17.92 -11.75 17.27
CA ALA A 24 18.70 -10.99 18.25
C ALA A 24 17.79 -10.30 19.28
N LYS A 25 16.74 -9.63 18.80
CA LYS A 25 15.77 -8.94 19.67
C LYS A 25 14.98 -9.89 20.58
N LEU A 26 14.62 -11.09 20.08
CA LEU A 26 13.95 -12.10 20.87
C LEU A 26 14.85 -12.71 21.94
N LYS A 27 16.14 -12.91 21.63
CA LYS A 27 17.15 -13.38 22.58
C LYS A 27 17.35 -12.39 23.73
N GLU A 28 17.37 -11.09 23.46
CA GLU A 28 17.49 -10.04 24.48
C GLU A 28 16.32 -10.07 25.51
N VAL A 29 15.17 -10.54 25.10
CA VAL A 29 13.95 -10.61 25.93
C VAL A 29 13.73 -12.02 26.50
N GLY A 30 14.56 -12.99 26.13
CA GLY A 30 14.44 -14.38 26.60
C GLY A 30 13.26 -15.14 26.00
N ILE A 31 12.78 -14.75 24.82
CA ILE A 31 11.68 -15.43 24.13
C ILE A 31 12.29 -16.42 23.11
N ARG A 32 12.00 -17.72 23.28
CA ARG A 32 12.38 -18.74 22.32
C ARG A 32 11.39 -18.78 21.18
N PHE A 33 11.86 -18.49 19.98
CA PHE A 33 11.08 -18.62 18.75
C PHE A 33 12.00 -19.02 17.60
N HIS A 34 11.63 -20.10 16.93
CA HIS A 34 12.34 -20.50 15.72
C HIS A 34 11.89 -19.64 14.55
N VAL A 35 12.82 -18.89 13.99
CA VAL A 35 12.57 -18.01 12.82
C VAL A 35 12.74 -18.86 11.56
N PRO A 36 11.66 -19.16 10.82
CA PRO A 36 11.78 -19.93 9.59
C PRO A 36 12.45 -19.09 8.50
N GLU A 37 13.09 -19.76 7.55
CA GLU A 37 13.76 -19.10 6.41
C GLU A 37 12.85 -18.13 5.65
N LYS A 38 11.58 -18.54 5.45
CA LYS A 38 10.53 -17.66 4.89
C LYS A 38 9.47 -17.38 5.94
N ILE A 39 9.49 -16.16 6.49
CA ILE A 39 8.55 -15.76 7.52
C ILE A 39 7.21 -15.35 6.89
N ALA A 40 6.16 -16.09 7.19
CA ALA A 40 4.80 -15.70 6.81
C ALA A 40 4.25 -14.63 7.75
N VAL A 41 3.54 -13.63 7.20
CA VAL A 41 2.90 -12.55 7.97
C VAL A 41 1.98 -13.09 9.07
N ARG A 42 1.32 -14.24 8.82
CA ARG A 42 0.46 -14.91 9.82
C ARG A 42 1.25 -15.38 11.05
N GLN A 43 2.47 -15.87 10.86
CA GLN A 43 3.35 -16.31 11.96
C GLN A 43 3.83 -15.12 12.79
N LEU A 44 4.19 -14.01 12.12
CA LEU A 44 4.52 -12.75 12.80
C LEU A 44 3.35 -12.24 13.64
N LYS A 45 2.14 -12.21 13.09
CA LYS A 45 0.94 -11.80 13.85
C LYS A 45 0.71 -12.67 15.09
N LYS A 46 0.90 -14.00 15.00
CA LYS A 46 0.77 -14.91 16.16
C LYS A 46 1.84 -14.61 17.21
N LEU A 47 3.09 -14.42 16.78
CA LEU A 47 4.19 -14.09 17.69
C LEU A 47 3.92 -12.77 18.42
N TRP A 48 3.49 -11.74 17.71
CA TRP A 48 3.18 -10.43 18.30
C TRP A 48 2.03 -10.49 19.29
N LYS A 49 0.98 -11.23 18.98
CA LYS A 49 -0.12 -11.49 19.92
C LYS A 49 0.38 -12.11 21.24
N ARG A 50 1.35 -13.03 21.17
CA ARG A 50 1.97 -13.64 22.36
C ARG A 50 2.83 -12.62 23.14
N ILE A 51 3.58 -11.75 22.46
CA ILE A 51 4.39 -10.71 23.07
C ILE A 51 3.50 -9.72 23.82
N HIS A 52 2.42 -9.25 23.20
CA HIS A 52 1.44 -8.36 23.86
C HIS A 52 0.76 -9.01 25.06
N ALA A 53 0.40 -10.28 24.93
CA ALA A 53 -0.18 -11.03 26.06
C ALA A 53 0.79 -11.13 27.24
N ARG A 54 2.10 -11.32 26.97
CA ARG A 54 3.14 -11.34 28.00
C ARG A 54 3.33 -9.99 28.66
N ILE A 55 3.36 -8.89 27.88
CA ILE A 55 3.44 -7.52 28.42
C ILE A 55 2.30 -7.28 29.40
N LYS A 56 1.07 -7.71 29.03
CA LYS A 56 -0.10 -7.57 29.87
C LYS A 56 -0.03 -8.45 31.13
N ALA A 57 0.46 -9.68 31.01
CA ALA A 57 0.61 -10.62 32.13
C ALA A 57 1.70 -10.15 33.12
N ASP A 58 2.80 -9.61 32.63
CA ASP A 58 3.91 -9.08 33.44
C ASP A 58 3.58 -7.69 34.06
N GLY A 59 2.37 -7.15 33.82
CA GLY A 59 1.93 -5.86 34.35
C GLY A 59 2.80 -4.66 33.93
N ILE A 60 3.47 -4.76 32.79
CA ILE A 60 4.41 -3.72 32.30
C ILE A 60 3.60 -2.52 31.83
N GLU A 61 3.72 -1.40 32.55
CA GLU A 61 3.18 -0.14 32.09
C GLU A 61 3.93 0.37 30.86
N LEU A 62 3.18 0.64 29.79
CA LEU A 62 3.74 1.19 28.56
C LEU A 62 4.07 2.67 28.75
N VAL A 63 5.34 2.96 28.69
CA VAL A 63 5.86 4.31 28.89
C VAL A 63 5.92 5.05 27.56
N SER A 64 5.30 6.23 27.48
CA SER A 64 5.40 7.13 26.33
C SER A 64 5.97 8.50 26.73
N GLY A 65 6.62 9.19 25.79
CA GLY A 65 7.18 10.52 25.98
C GLY A 65 8.70 10.59 26.06
N LYS A 66 9.22 11.81 26.00
CA LYS A 66 10.66 12.09 26.09
C LYS A 66 11.17 11.89 27.54
N GLY A 67 12.36 11.31 27.68
CA GLY A 67 13.03 11.14 28.98
C GLY A 67 12.66 9.88 29.77
N LYS A 68 11.65 9.15 29.39
CA LYS A 68 11.26 7.90 30.06
C LYS A 68 11.94 6.68 29.42
N ARG A 69 12.54 5.82 30.24
CA ARG A 69 13.27 4.62 29.76
C ARG A 69 12.31 3.47 29.48
N LYS A 70 12.16 3.11 28.21
CA LYS A 70 11.35 1.97 27.78
C LYS A 70 12.00 0.64 28.10
N THR A 71 11.23 -0.35 28.52
CA THR A 71 11.70 -1.73 28.72
C THR A 71 12.10 -2.37 27.39
N ARG A 72 12.94 -3.42 27.43
CA ARG A 72 13.33 -4.16 26.22
C ARG A 72 12.13 -4.79 25.54
N LEU A 73 11.20 -5.32 26.33
CA LEU A 73 9.97 -5.94 25.82
C LEU A 73 9.06 -4.92 25.12
N GLN A 74 8.93 -3.71 25.67
CA GLN A 74 8.19 -2.62 25.04
C GLN A 74 8.82 -2.20 23.71
N ARG A 75 10.16 -2.05 23.65
CA ARG A 75 10.83 -1.71 22.38
C ARG A 75 10.63 -2.77 21.32
N LEU A 76 10.68 -4.05 21.69
CA LEU A 76 10.40 -5.16 20.79
C LEU A 76 8.96 -5.10 20.26
N SER A 77 7.99 -4.87 21.15
CA SER A 77 6.57 -4.75 20.78
C SER A 77 6.36 -3.60 19.80
N GLU A 78 6.82 -2.39 20.13
CA GLU A 78 6.68 -1.21 19.28
C GLU A 78 7.33 -1.41 17.89
N TRP A 79 8.53 -2.00 17.86
CA TRP A 79 9.22 -2.30 16.60
C TRP A 79 8.41 -3.27 15.73
N GLY A 80 7.86 -4.31 16.32
CA GLY A 80 7.06 -5.26 15.59
C GLY A 80 5.72 -4.73 15.13
N ASP A 81 5.07 -3.90 15.94
CA ASP A 81 3.82 -3.24 15.54
C ASP A 81 4.05 -2.33 14.33
N GLN A 82 5.17 -1.58 14.32
CA GLN A 82 5.56 -0.77 13.16
C GLN A 82 5.84 -1.64 11.92
N CYS A 83 6.52 -2.77 12.07
CA CYS A 83 6.79 -3.70 10.99
C CYS A 83 5.49 -4.31 10.44
N LEU A 84 4.59 -4.75 11.31
CA LEU A 84 3.30 -5.30 10.91
C LEU A 84 2.40 -4.27 10.25
N ALA A 85 2.36 -3.03 10.74
CA ALA A 85 1.61 -1.94 10.13
C ALA A 85 2.10 -1.66 8.69
N LYS A 86 3.42 -1.58 8.48
CA LYS A 86 4.01 -1.41 7.15
C LYS A 86 3.72 -2.59 6.23
N LEU A 87 3.84 -3.83 6.71
CA LEU A 87 3.51 -5.01 5.92
C LEU A 87 2.04 -5.02 5.51
N LYS A 88 1.13 -4.65 6.43
CA LYS A 88 -0.30 -4.52 6.13
C LYS A 88 -0.54 -3.45 5.06
N GLN A 89 0.10 -2.29 5.20
CA GLN A 89 0.00 -1.21 4.21
C GLN A 89 0.49 -1.67 2.84
N TYR A 90 1.68 -2.25 2.74
CA TYR A 90 2.23 -2.72 1.46
C TYR A 90 1.39 -3.82 0.81
N THR A 91 0.84 -4.74 1.62
CA THR A 91 -0.07 -5.77 1.10
C THR A 91 -1.34 -5.15 0.54
N ASN A 92 -1.91 -4.17 1.24
CA ASN A 92 -3.08 -3.43 0.77
C ASN A 92 -2.77 -2.63 -0.51
N ASP A 93 -1.63 -1.95 -0.56
CA ASP A 93 -1.19 -1.19 -1.74
C ASP A 93 -1.04 -2.10 -2.97
N ILE A 94 -0.47 -3.30 -2.80
CA ILE A 94 -0.37 -4.29 -3.88
C ILE A 94 -1.75 -4.80 -4.31
N HIS A 95 -2.65 -4.98 -3.37
CA HIS A 95 -4.03 -5.41 -3.66
C HIS A 95 -4.79 -4.33 -4.44
N ILE A 96 -4.69 -3.06 -4.05
CA ILE A 96 -5.28 -1.92 -4.77
C ILE A 96 -4.71 -1.81 -6.19
N CYS A 97 -3.41 -2.06 -6.37
CA CYS A 97 -2.83 -2.09 -7.71
C CYS A 97 -3.50 -3.10 -8.65
N GLY A 98 -3.91 -4.27 -8.14
CA GLY A 98 -4.46 -5.35 -8.95
C GLY A 98 -3.58 -5.68 -10.16
N ASN A 99 -4.10 -5.56 -11.38
CA ASN A 99 -3.35 -5.76 -12.63
C ASN A 99 -2.59 -4.51 -13.09
N ARG A 100 -2.81 -3.35 -12.47
CA ARG A 100 -2.13 -2.09 -12.80
C ARG A 100 -0.71 -2.05 -12.22
N ASN A 101 0.17 -1.28 -12.82
CA ASN A 101 1.54 -1.08 -12.35
C ASN A 101 1.65 -0.04 -11.23
N SER A 102 0.67 0.85 -11.12
CA SER A 102 0.65 1.94 -10.14
C SER A 102 -0.75 2.47 -9.92
N PHE A 103 -0.94 3.18 -8.80
CA PHE A 103 -2.16 3.93 -8.51
C PHE A 103 -1.86 5.25 -7.80
N SER A 104 -2.81 6.19 -7.83
CA SER A 104 -2.76 7.43 -7.07
C SER A 104 -3.22 7.19 -5.63
N LYS A 105 -2.56 7.82 -4.65
CA LYS A 105 -2.97 7.71 -3.24
C LYS A 105 -4.27 8.43 -2.93
N THR A 106 -4.57 9.49 -3.68
CA THR A 106 -5.75 10.31 -3.48
C THR A 106 -6.96 9.77 -4.21
N ASP A 107 -6.73 9.19 -5.40
CA ASP A 107 -7.77 8.59 -6.23
C ASP A 107 -7.26 7.27 -6.79
N HIS A 108 -7.76 6.17 -6.27
CA HIS A 108 -7.30 4.82 -6.61
C HIS A 108 -7.70 4.38 -8.01
N ASP A 109 -8.75 4.98 -8.58
CA ASP A 109 -9.30 4.59 -9.87
C ASP A 109 -8.65 5.35 -11.02
N ALA A 110 -8.11 6.53 -10.74
CA ALA A 110 -7.40 7.34 -11.74
C ALA A 110 -6.16 6.63 -12.29
N THR A 111 -6.00 6.69 -13.60
CA THR A 111 -4.85 6.12 -14.30
C THR A 111 -3.83 7.20 -14.62
N PHE A 112 -2.53 6.87 -14.52
CA PHE A 112 -1.46 7.78 -14.88
C PHE A 112 -1.33 7.86 -16.41
N MET A 113 -1.51 9.07 -16.95
CA MET A 113 -1.46 9.34 -18.37
C MET A 113 -0.74 10.66 -18.66
N HIS A 114 -0.23 10.81 -19.88
CA HIS A 114 0.26 12.09 -20.38
C HIS A 114 -0.94 12.99 -20.67
N MET A 115 -0.90 14.21 -20.14
CA MET A 115 -1.90 15.22 -20.50
C MET A 115 -1.58 15.77 -21.89
N LYS A 116 -2.60 15.98 -22.72
CA LYS A 116 -2.46 16.59 -24.06
C LYS A 116 -1.82 17.98 -23.97
N GLU A 117 -2.22 18.74 -22.96
CA GLU A 117 -1.66 20.05 -22.67
C GLU A 117 -0.69 19.95 -21.49
N ASP A 118 0.57 19.65 -21.78
CA ASP A 118 1.64 19.72 -20.79
C ASP A 118 2.34 21.07 -20.90
N TYR A 119 1.80 22.09 -20.21
CA TYR A 119 2.34 23.44 -20.19
C TYR A 119 3.80 23.52 -19.74
N MET A 120 4.22 22.57 -18.88
CA MET A 120 5.59 22.51 -18.40
C MET A 120 6.53 21.72 -19.32
N ARG A 121 6.01 21.04 -20.32
CA ARG A 121 6.73 20.22 -21.30
C ARG A 121 7.75 19.23 -20.67
N ASN A 122 7.42 18.74 -19.47
CA ASN A 122 8.30 17.85 -18.72
C ASN A 122 7.96 16.35 -18.89
N GLY A 123 6.95 16.03 -19.70
CA GLY A 123 6.50 14.66 -19.95
C GLY A 123 5.97 13.93 -18.71
N GLN A 124 5.58 14.66 -17.68
CA GLN A 124 5.16 14.10 -16.42
C GLN A 124 3.79 13.42 -16.52
N LEU A 125 3.72 12.18 -16.06
CA LEU A 125 2.45 11.47 -15.92
C LEU A 125 1.65 12.04 -14.76
N LYS A 126 0.38 12.36 -15.00
CA LYS A 126 -0.59 12.83 -14.00
C LYS A 126 -1.74 11.83 -13.87
N PRO A 127 -2.33 11.65 -12.67
CA PRO A 127 -3.54 10.86 -12.52
C PRO A 127 -4.71 11.59 -13.19
N GLY A 128 -5.46 10.88 -14.00
CA GLY A 128 -6.59 11.44 -14.73
C GLY A 128 -7.50 10.37 -15.31
N TYR A 129 -8.56 10.84 -15.92
CA TYR A 129 -9.52 10.04 -16.66
C TYR A 129 -9.55 10.48 -18.10
N ASN A 130 -9.90 9.55 -18.98
CA ASN A 130 -10.20 9.85 -20.37
C ASN A 130 -11.68 10.19 -20.47
N VAL A 131 -11.99 11.42 -20.88
CA VAL A 131 -13.34 11.92 -21.03
C VAL A 131 -13.64 12.07 -22.52
N ASN A 132 -14.60 11.29 -23.03
CA ASN A 132 -15.09 11.37 -24.39
C ASN A 132 -16.45 12.03 -24.40
N VAL A 133 -16.64 13.01 -25.26
CA VAL A 133 -17.86 13.75 -25.40
C VAL A 133 -18.34 13.63 -26.84
N ALA A 134 -19.56 13.18 -27.02
CA ALA A 134 -20.23 13.15 -28.33
C ALA A 134 -21.06 14.42 -28.48
N THR A 135 -20.86 15.11 -29.60
CA THR A 135 -21.59 16.34 -29.93
C THR A 135 -22.31 16.19 -31.25
N CYS A 136 -23.52 16.77 -31.36
CA CYS A 136 -24.25 16.89 -32.59
C CYS A 136 -24.66 18.34 -32.76
N SER A 137 -24.20 19.00 -33.83
CA SER A 137 -24.30 20.46 -33.99
C SER A 137 -23.70 21.15 -32.75
N ASP A 138 -24.42 21.97 -32.02
CA ASP A 138 -23.94 22.69 -30.84
C ASP A 138 -24.34 22.02 -29.50
N PHE A 139 -24.86 20.80 -29.55
CA PHE A 139 -25.37 20.10 -28.37
C PHE A 139 -24.47 18.90 -28.00
N ILE A 140 -24.28 18.71 -26.70
CA ILE A 140 -23.66 17.49 -26.15
C ILE A 140 -24.76 16.44 -26.07
N ILE A 141 -24.60 15.35 -26.84
CA ILE A 141 -25.55 14.22 -26.88
C ILE A 141 -25.16 13.06 -25.98
N GLY A 142 -23.89 13.04 -25.51
CA GLY A 142 -23.43 12.00 -24.61
C GLY A 142 -22.02 12.28 -24.10
N SER A 143 -21.72 11.70 -22.94
CA SER A 143 -20.37 11.71 -22.39
C SER A 143 -20.02 10.36 -21.78
N TYR A 144 -18.79 9.94 -21.91
CA TYR A 144 -18.26 8.71 -21.34
C TYR A 144 -16.93 8.96 -20.65
N ILE A 145 -16.77 8.46 -19.44
CA ILE A 145 -15.54 8.60 -18.65
C ILE A 145 -14.92 7.22 -18.47
N SER A 146 -13.64 7.09 -18.85
CA SER A 146 -12.88 5.85 -18.74
C SER A 146 -11.55 6.07 -18.02
N SER A 147 -11.07 5.04 -17.33
CA SER A 147 -9.71 4.97 -16.81
C SER A 147 -8.70 4.43 -17.84
N ASP A 148 -9.13 4.06 -19.03
CA ASP A 148 -8.24 3.62 -20.10
C ASP A 148 -7.47 4.79 -20.72
N ARG A 149 -6.19 4.53 -21.02
CA ARG A 149 -5.29 5.54 -21.59
C ARG A 149 -5.56 5.81 -23.08
N ASN A 150 -6.12 4.83 -23.77
CA ASN A 150 -6.34 4.87 -25.23
C ASN A 150 -7.82 4.95 -25.54
N ASP A 151 -8.15 5.79 -26.51
CA ASP A 151 -9.51 5.95 -27.03
C ASP A 151 -9.99 4.72 -27.82
N VAL A 152 -9.06 3.88 -28.28
CA VAL A 152 -9.33 2.72 -29.16
C VAL A 152 -10.22 1.65 -28.51
N HIS A 153 -10.17 1.53 -27.18
CA HIS A 153 -10.99 0.56 -26.42
C HIS A 153 -12.35 1.13 -25.98
N ILE A 154 -12.56 2.41 -26.23
CA ILE A 154 -13.80 3.09 -25.91
C ILE A 154 -14.70 2.98 -27.15
N SER A 155 -15.33 1.82 -27.32
CA SER A 155 -16.50 1.76 -28.20
C SER A 155 -17.55 2.68 -27.60
N LEU A 156 -17.82 3.78 -28.28
CA LEU A 156 -18.94 4.66 -28.00
C LEU A 156 -20.22 3.82 -28.09
N GLN A 157 -20.63 3.21 -27.00
CA GLN A 157 -21.98 2.73 -26.84
C GLN A 157 -22.89 3.95 -26.64
N ILE A 158 -22.97 4.77 -27.67
CA ILE A 158 -24.05 5.75 -27.76
C ILE A 158 -25.29 4.91 -28.14
N PRO A 159 -26.30 4.80 -27.29
CA PRO A 159 -27.53 4.21 -27.72
C PRO A 159 -28.08 5.10 -28.85
N CYS A 160 -27.92 4.67 -30.09
CA CYS A 160 -28.72 5.21 -31.19
C CYS A 160 -30.17 4.80 -30.89
N SER A 161 -30.87 5.61 -30.12
CA SER A 161 -32.32 5.57 -30.15
C SER A 161 -32.72 6.10 -31.53
N SER A 162 -33.02 5.15 -32.43
CA SER A 162 -33.72 5.46 -33.69
C SER A 162 -35.02 6.17 -33.35
N TYR A 163 -35.10 7.43 -33.74
CA TYR A 163 -36.35 8.14 -33.93
C TYR A 163 -36.88 7.83 -35.32
#